data_6d61b97245331eab0bebcfba4d185204
#
_entry.id   6d61b97245331eab0bebcfba4d185204
#
_cell.length_a   1.000
_cell.length_b   1.000
_cell.length_c   1.000
_cell.angle_alpha   90.00
_cell.angle_beta   90.00
_cell.angle_gamma   90.00
#
_symmetry.space_group_name_H-M   'P 1'
#
loop_
_entity.id
_entity.type
_entity.pdbx_description
1 polymer ?
#
loop_
_entity_poly.entity_id
_entity_poly.type
_entity_poly.pdbx_seq_one_letter_code
_entity_poly.pdbx_strand_id
1 'polypeptide(L)'
;MDIKIELSTICFRPGTILEKIAQCRELIESHGFTFGIQLHNSVTRDLYEKIKGLDVEFTIHAPVFSDYFINLAHDDFDAVLSGFQNTVRVMKELHSRIVLFHGFFMTHKPIKNDPANYGKVLRDAIDNKYRLGDTRVMDPLFLETEEYKRFQQTVKKNIHLLRESYPAYTICLENDFPGIGNGNQTPSHLMYLDCPIWLDAGHLWASSILNKFDFYVGLDLVCKQCNVIGVHLNTNETPYNWDFKYPSGDTHSHFSGNSDVDIKRVIGILKENRITHFTIEVTDGNREDILFLIQHYQNSSQKA
;
A
#
# COMPACT_ATOMS: atom_id res chain seq x y z
N MET A 1 -19.77 -9.42 11.16
CA MET A 1 -18.96 -8.61 10.22
C MET A 1 -17.89 -9.56 9.70
N ASP A 2 -17.86 -9.79 8.41
CA ASP A 2 -16.90 -10.72 7.82
C ASP A 2 -15.53 -10.00 7.72
N ILE A 3 -14.49 -10.62 8.29
CA ILE A 3 -13.16 -10.04 8.36
C ILE A 3 -12.25 -10.82 7.43
N LYS A 4 -11.63 -10.11 6.51
CA LYS A 4 -10.75 -10.68 5.51
C LYS A 4 -9.30 -10.43 5.87
N ILE A 5 -8.49 -11.48 5.84
CA ILE A 5 -7.04 -11.44 5.97
C ILE A 5 -6.41 -11.94 4.68
N GLU A 6 -5.71 -11.09 3.99
CA GLU A 6 -4.93 -11.42 2.80
C GLU A 6 -3.44 -11.54 3.14
N LEU A 7 -2.75 -12.35 2.36
CA LEU A 7 -1.30 -12.34 2.30
C LEU A 7 -0.85 -11.70 0.99
N SER A 8 -0.01 -10.68 1.07
CA SER A 8 0.69 -10.16 -0.10
C SER A 8 1.63 -11.21 -0.67
N THR A 9 1.77 -11.25 -2.00
CA THR A 9 2.68 -12.21 -2.63
C THR A 9 4.15 -12.03 -2.27
N ILE A 10 4.54 -10.91 -1.63
CA ILE A 10 5.87 -10.73 -1.04
C ILE A 10 6.13 -11.63 0.18
N CYS A 11 5.07 -12.14 0.83
CA CYS A 11 5.18 -13.10 1.93
C CYS A 11 5.72 -14.45 1.48
N PHE A 12 5.81 -14.71 0.18
CA PHE A 12 6.10 -16.05 -0.32
C PHE A 12 7.46 -16.12 -1.03
N ARG A 13 8.30 -17.08 -0.60
CA ARG A 13 9.53 -17.45 -1.32
C ARG A 13 9.23 -18.48 -2.42
N PRO A 14 9.96 -18.47 -3.53
CA PRO A 14 9.87 -19.53 -4.53
C PRO A 14 10.16 -20.91 -3.91
N GLY A 15 9.37 -21.94 -4.29
CA GLY A 15 9.64 -23.33 -3.92
C GLY A 15 8.53 -24.01 -3.12
N THR A 16 8.07 -23.45 -2.01
CA THR A 16 7.06 -24.07 -1.13
C THR A 16 5.73 -23.29 -1.07
N ILE A 17 5.47 -22.50 -2.10
CA ILE A 17 4.41 -21.49 -2.06
C ILE A 17 3.01 -22.07 -1.89
N LEU A 18 2.64 -23.12 -2.60
CA LEU A 18 1.29 -23.69 -2.53
C LEU A 18 1.03 -24.31 -1.16
N GLU A 19 2.04 -24.98 -0.58
CA GLU A 19 1.95 -25.55 0.77
C GLU A 19 1.78 -24.44 1.81
N LYS A 20 2.58 -23.35 1.70
CA LYS A 20 2.48 -22.21 2.61
C LYS A 20 1.11 -21.53 2.49
N ILE A 21 0.58 -21.35 1.28
CA ILE A 21 -0.75 -20.79 1.06
C ILE A 21 -1.80 -21.68 1.74
N ALA A 22 -1.75 -22.99 1.54
CA ALA A 22 -2.71 -23.93 2.16
C ALA A 22 -2.66 -23.86 3.69
N GLN A 23 -1.48 -23.86 4.30
CA GLN A 23 -1.28 -23.74 5.75
C GLN A 23 -1.81 -22.40 6.30
N CYS A 24 -1.53 -21.29 5.61
CA CYS A 24 -2.02 -19.98 6.02
C CYS A 24 -3.54 -19.87 5.89
N ARG A 25 -4.11 -20.41 4.81
CA ARG A 25 -5.56 -20.49 4.60
C ARG A 25 -6.25 -21.27 5.73
N GLU A 26 -5.79 -22.48 6.02
CA GLU A 26 -6.31 -23.29 7.11
C GLU A 26 -6.26 -22.56 8.44
N LEU A 27 -5.13 -21.90 8.73
CA LEU A 27 -4.95 -21.12 9.95
C LEU A 27 -5.97 -19.98 10.05
N ILE A 28 -6.13 -19.18 9.01
CA ILE A 28 -7.01 -18.01 8.98
C ILE A 28 -8.48 -18.45 9.07
N GLU A 29 -8.90 -19.42 8.26
CA GLU A 29 -10.27 -19.91 8.20
C GLU A 29 -10.68 -20.68 9.48
N SER A 30 -9.75 -21.41 10.13
CA SER A 30 -10.03 -22.07 11.42
C SER A 30 -10.33 -21.11 12.57
N HIS A 31 -9.95 -19.84 12.44
CA HIS A 31 -10.26 -18.78 13.40
C HIS A 31 -11.50 -17.94 13.00
N GLY A 32 -12.21 -18.33 11.94
CA GLY A 32 -13.45 -17.66 11.50
C GLY A 32 -13.22 -16.41 10.66
N PHE A 33 -12.05 -16.27 10.04
CA PHE A 33 -11.72 -15.18 9.10
C PHE A 33 -11.75 -15.69 7.66
N THR A 34 -12.00 -14.78 6.70
CA THR A 34 -11.90 -15.09 5.28
C THR A 34 -10.47 -14.94 4.82
N PHE A 35 -9.95 -15.95 4.10
CA PHE A 35 -8.62 -15.90 3.50
C PHE A 35 -8.64 -15.28 2.10
N GLY A 36 -7.62 -14.51 1.74
CA GLY A 36 -7.38 -14.01 0.39
C GLY A 36 -5.89 -13.85 0.06
N ILE A 37 -5.60 -13.49 -1.17
CA ILE A 37 -4.25 -13.21 -1.66
C ILE A 37 -4.22 -11.84 -2.32
N GLN A 38 -3.26 -11.01 -1.93
CA GLN A 38 -2.98 -9.79 -2.67
C GLN A 38 -1.81 -10.02 -3.63
N LEU A 39 -2.09 -9.80 -4.91
CA LEU A 39 -1.09 -9.90 -5.96
C LEU A 39 -0.26 -8.61 -5.97
N HIS A 40 0.95 -8.65 -5.43
CA HIS A 40 1.86 -7.51 -5.37
C HIS A 40 2.48 -7.21 -6.75
N ASN A 41 2.85 -5.97 -7.02
CA ASN A 41 3.41 -5.51 -8.29
C ASN A 41 4.74 -6.19 -8.68
N SER A 42 5.47 -6.74 -7.71
CA SER A 42 6.71 -7.50 -7.93
C SER A 42 6.50 -8.98 -8.26
N VAL A 43 5.23 -9.44 -8.36
CA VAL A 43 4.93 -10.84 -8.65
C VAL A 43 5.57 -11.29 -9.95
N THR A 44 6.24 -12.44 -9.93
CA THR A 44 6.80 -13.07 -11.13
C THR A 44 5.73 -13.83 -11.90
N ARG A 45 5.93 -13.99 -13.22
CA ARG A 45 5.00 -14.80 -14.03
C ARG A 45 4.92 -16.26 -13.55
N ASP A 46 6.05 -16.85 -13.15
CA ASP A 46 6.07 -18.21 -12.61
C ASP A 46 5.22 -18.36 -11.36
N LEU A 47 5.28 -17.38 -10.44
CA LEU A 47 4.44 -17.36 -9.26
C LEU A 47 2.97 -17.17 -9.62
N TYR A 48 2.67 -16.22 -10.48
CA TYR A 48 1.32 -15.95 -10.97
C TYR A 48 0.66 -17.20 -11.57
N GLU A 49 1.35 -17.90 -12.49
CA GLU A 49 0.84 -19.12 -13.12
C GLU A 49 0.52 -20.22 -12.10
N LYS A 50 1.26 -20.31 -10.99
CA LYS A 50 1.02 -21.27 -9.91
C LYS A 50 -0.22 -20.96 -9.08
N ILE A 51 -0.53 -19.67 -8.89
CA ILE A 51 -1.58 -19.25 -7.96
C ILE A 51 -2.90 -18.84 -8.64
N LYS A 52 -2.88 -18.44 -9.92
CA LYS A 52 -4.06 -17.92 -10.63
C LYS A 52 -5.26 -18.87 -10.69
N GLY A 53 -5.04 -20.18 -10.55
CA GLY A 53 -6.07 -21.21 -10.55
C GLY A 53 -6.56 -21.59 -9.14
N LEU A 54 -6.09 -20.95 -8.10
CA LEU A 54 -6.56 -21.20 -6.74
C LEU A 54 -7.97 -20.64 -6.55
N ASP A 55 -8.79 -21.41 -5.84
CA ASP A 55 -10.12 -20.95 -5.40
C ASP A 55 -9.99 -20.05 -4.16
N VAL A 56 -9.55 -18.81 -4.38
CA VAL A 56 -9.36 -17.75 -3.37
C VAL A 56 -9.73 -16.40 -3.96
N GLU A 57 -10.09 -15.46 -3.12
CA GLU A 57 -10.26 -14.07 -3.55
C GLU A 57 -8.91 -13.38 -3.74
N PHE A 58 -8.82 -12.60 -4.80
CA PHE A 58 -7.63 -11.80 -5.11
C PHE A 58 -7.91 -10.30 -5.03
N THR A 59 -6.97 -9.58 -4.42
CA THR A 59 -6.82 -8.13 -4.55
C THR A 59 -5.56 -7.84 -5.36
N ILE A 60 -5.53 -6.78 -6.14
CA ILE A 60 -4.40 -6.47 -7.02
C ILE A 60 -3.68 -5.21 -6.55
N HIS A 61 -2.41 -5.34 -6.23
CA HIS A 61 -1.52 -4.19 -6.03
C HIS A 61 -0.80 -3.90 -7.34
N ALA A 62 -1.31 -2.92 -8.08
CA ALA A 62 -0.85 -2.58 -9.43
C ALA A 62 0.43 -1.69 -9.39
N PRO A 63 1.18 -1.64 -10.51
CA PRO A 63 0.93 -2.30 -11.79
C PRO A 63 1.44 -3.74 -11.82
N VAL A 64 0.67 -4.65 -12.39
CA VAL A 64 1.08 -6.04 -12.58
C VAL A 64 1.40 -6.30 -14.05
N PHE A 65 2.59 -6.84 -14.34
CA PHE A 65 3.09 -7.15 -15.70
C PHE A 65 3.04 -5.94 -16.66
N SER A 66 3.25 -4.75 -16.13
CA SER A 66 3.38 -3.51 -16.90
C SER A 66 4.83 -3.04 -16.92
N ASP A 67 5.24 -2.41 -18.02
CA ASP A 67 6.59 -1.84 -18.16
C ASP A 67 6.77 -0.54 -17.36
N TYR A 68 5.67 0.09 -16.97
CA TYR A 68 5.67 1.39 -16.28
C TYR A 68 4.71 1.40 -15.09
N PHE A 69 5.06 2.21 -14.08
CA PHE A 69 4.15 2.56 -12.99
C PHE A 69 2.97 3.40 -13.50
N ILE A 70 1.83 3.26 -12.84
CA ILE A 70 0.67 4.10 -13.06
C ILE A 70 0.92 5.41 -12.31
N ASN A 71 0.95 6.54 -13.03
CA ASN A 71 1.13 7.86 -12.43
C ASN A 71 -0.04 8.78 -12.77
N LEU A 72 -0.91 9.03 -11.80
CA LEU A 72 -2.07 9.90 -11.95
C LEU A 72 -1.69 11.40 -12.00
N ALA A 73 -0.46 11.76 -11.65
CA ALA A 73 0.04 13.13 -11.79
C ALA A 73 0.38 13.51 -13.24
N HIS A 74 0.26 12.55 -14.17
CA HIS A 74 0.48 12.80 -15.60
C HIS A 74 -0.67 13.61 -16.20
N ASP A 75 -0.37 14.66 -16.96
CA ASP A 75 -1.38 15.53 -17.60
C ASP A 75 -2.18 14.82 -18.68
N ASP A 76 -1.57 13.88 -19.40
CA ASP A 76 -2.21 13.04 -20.41
C ASP A 76 -2.90 11.86 -19.75
N PHE A 77 -4.22 11.92 -19.67
CA PHE A 77 -5.04 10.84 -19.10
C PHE A 77 -5.07 9.57 -19.96
N ASP A 78 -4.89 9.66 -21.27
CA ASP A 78 -4.82 8.47 -22.13
C ASP A 78 -3.58 7.63 -21.82
N ALA A 79 -2.47 8.26 -21.43
CA ALA A 79 -1.29 7.56 -20.92
C ALA A 79 -1.59 6.83 -19.61
N VAL A 80 -2.37 7.42 -18.71
CA VAL A 80 -2.83 6.77 -17.46
C VAL A 80 -3.70 5.54 -17.78
N LEU A 81 -4.69 5.70 -18.66
CA LEU A 81 -5.57 4.59 -19.09
C LEU A 81 -4.79 3.45 -19.74
N SER A 82 -3.86 3.77 -20.62
CA SER A 82 -2.99 2.77 -21.27
C SER A 82 -2.16 2.00 -20.24
N GLY A 83 -1.57 2.68 -19.25
CA GLY A 83 -0.82 2.06 -18.16
C GLY A 83 -1.68 1.13 -17.30
N PHE A 84 -2.97 1.41 -17.17
CA PHE A 84 -3.90 0.62 -16.35
C PHE A 84 -4.46 -0.63 -17.06
N GLN A 85 -4.43 -0.71 -18.39
CA GLN A 85 -5.05 -1.79 -19.17
C GLN A 85 -4.53 -3.18 -18.85
N ASN A 86 -3.22 -3.34 -18.61
CA ASN A 86 -2.63 -4.64 -18.23
C ASN A 86 -3.18 -5.11 -16.87
N THR A 87 -3.31 -4.19 -15.93
CA THR A 87 -3.91 -4.46 -14.61
C THR A 87 -5.36 -4.93 -14.76
N VAL A 88 -6.17 -4.26 -15.58
CA VAL A 88 -7.57 -4.67 -15.82
C VAL A 88 -7.65 -6.07 -16.44
N ARG A 89 -6.72 -6.45 -17.31
CA ARG A 89 -6.65 -7.81 -17.87
C ARG A 89 -6.41 -8.84 -16.77
N VAL A 90 -5.45 -8.60 -15.88
CA VAL A 90 -5.17 -9.48 -14.75
C VAL A 90 -6.35 -9.56 -13.79
N MET A 91 -7.01 -8.43 -13.49
CA MET A 91 -8.23 -8.40 -12.66
C MET A 91 -9.34 -9.27 -13.25
N LYS A 92 -9.56 -9.21 -14.56
CA LYS A 92 -10.56 -10.05 -15.25
C LYS A 92 -10.21 -11.54 -15.15
N GLU A 93 -8.96 -11.89 -15.37
CA GLU A 93 -8.47 -13.28 -15.32
C GLU A 93 -8.60 -13.87 -13.91
N LEU A 94 -8.34 -13.09 -12.85
CA LEU A 94 -8.46 -13.50 -11.45
C LEU A 94 -9.84 -13.23 -10.85
N HIS A 95 -10.80 -12.73 -11.61
CA HIS A 95 -12.12 -12.30 -11.11
C HIS A 95 -12.03 -11.29 -9.95
N SER A 96 -10.92 -10.56 -9.85
CA SER A 96 -10.71 -9.55 -8.81
C SER A 96 -11.59 -8.31 -9.04
N ARG A 97 -12.07 -7.73 -7.93
CA ARG A 97 -12.89 -6.51 -7.93
C ARG A 97 -12.17 -5.30 -7.33
N ILE A 98 -11.06 -5.52 -6.64
CA ILE A 98 -10.32 -4.49 -5.91
C ILE A 98 -8.92 -4.38 -6.49
N VAL A 99 -8.51 -3.14 -6.73
CA VAL A 99 -7.14 -2.80 -7.13
C VAL A 99 -6.67 -1.58 -6.35
N LEU A 100 -5.41 -1.60 -5.97
CA LEU A 100 -4.74 -0.49 -5.32
C LEU A 100 -3.39 -0.23 -5.99
N PHE A 101 -2.86 0.98 -5.84
CA PHE A 101 -1.53 1.34 -6.33
C PHE A 101 -1.03 2.67 -5.77
N HIS A 102 0.29 2.86 -5.76
CA HIS A 102 0.91 4.17 -5.61
C HIS A 102 0.69 4.96 -6.89
N GLY A 103 -0.13 5.96 -6.86
CA GLY A 103 -0.54 6.69 -8.05
C GLY A 103 -0.08 8.13 -8.13
N PHE A 104 0.71 8.59 -7.16
CA PHE A 104 1.12 10.00 -7.09
C PHE A 104 2.64 10.16 -7.07
N PHE A 105 3.22 10.26 -8.26
CA PHE A 105 4.64 10.61 -8.45
C PHE A 105 4.73 11.99 -9.10
N MET A 106 5.47 12.93 -8.50
CA MET A 106 5.59 14.31 -8.98
C MET A 106 6.50 14.42 -10.20
N THR A 107 6.07 13.83 -11.30
CA THR A 107 6.73 13.86 -12.59
C THR A 107 5.74 13.61 -13.71
N HIS A 108 6.00 14.18 -14.90
CA HIS A 108 5.31 13.84 -16.14
C HIS A 108 6.09 12.80 -16.97
N LYS A 109 7.24 12.35 -16.48
CA LYS A 109 8.03 11.32 -17.17
C LYS A 109 7.47 9.93 -16.84
N PRO A 110 7.49 8.99 -17.79
CA PRO A 110 7.16 7.60 -17.51
C PRO A 110 8.18 7.00 -16.53
N ILE A 111 7.69 6.32 -15.48
CA ILE A 111 8.52 5.66 -14.48
C ILE A 111 8.51 4.17 -14.78
N LYS A 112 9.67 3.59 -15.07
CA LYS A 112 9.81 2.16 -15.31
C LYS A 112 9.32 1.35 -14.10
N ASN A 113 8.55 0.29 -14.35
CA ASN A 113 8.21 -0.69 -13.32
C ASN A 113 9.36 -1.70 -13.16
N ASP A 114 10.33 -1.34 -12.33
CA ASP A 114 11.49 -2.19 -11.99
C ASP A 114 11.60 -2.28 -10.46
N PRO A 115 10.87 -3.21 -9.83
CA PRO A 115 10.85 -3.33 -8.37
C PRO A 115 12.24 -3.60 -7.77
N ALA A 116 13.11 -4.31 -8.48
CA ALA A 116 14.48 -4.59 -8.01
C ALA A 116 15.36 -3.33 -7.95
N ASN A 117 15.04 -2.31 -8.75
CA ASN A 117 15.79 -1.05 -8.84
C ASN A 117 14.91 0.17 -8.54
N TYR A 118 13.82 -0.02 -7.79
CA TYR A 118 12.78 1.00 -7.54
C TYR A 118 13.37 2.37 -7.20
N GLY A 119 14.22 2.46 -6.19
CA GLY A 119 14.84 3.72 -5.79
C GLY A 119 15.71 4.38 -6.87
N LYS A 120 16.26 3.61 -7.82
CA LYS A 120 17.00 4.16 -8.97
C LYS A 120 16.06 4.73 -10.01
N VAL A 121 15.03 3.97 -10.40
CA VAL A 121 14.08 4.44 -11.44
C VAL A 121 13.31 5.69 -11.00
N LEU A 122 12.99 5.83 -9.71
CA LEU A 122 12.42 7.07 -9.17
C LEU A 122 13.40 8.24 -9.29
N ARG A 123 14.65 8.07 -8.88
CA ARG A 123 15.68 9.15 -9.00
C ARG A 123 15.91 9.58 -10.45
N ASP A 124 15.80 8.66 -11.40
CA ASP A 124 16.01 8.96 -12.83
C ASP A 124 14.80 9.72 -13.43
N ALA A 125 13.60 9.49 -12.90
CA ALA A 125 12.36 10.08 -13.39
C ALA A 125 11.95 11.39 -12.69
N ILE A 126 12.31 11.54 -11.41
CA ILE A 126 11.86 12.63 -10.55
C ILE A 126 12.95 13.68 -10.39
N ASP A 127 12.56 14.96 -10.37
CA ASP A 127 13.49 16.09 -10.23
C ASP A 127 14.12 16.08 -8.83
N ASN A 128 15.44 16.25 -8.77
CA ASN A 128 16.19 16.32 -7.51
C ASN A 128 15.82 17.51 -6.63
N LYS A 129 15.15 18.55 -7.17
CA LYS A 129 14.66 19.69 -6.38
C LYS A 129 13.67 19.29 -5.30
N TYR A 130 13.00 18.12 -5.45
CA TYR A 130 12.05 17.58 -4.46
C TYR A 130 12.73 16.86 -3.30
N ARG A 131 14.04 16.72 -3.33
CA ARG A 131 14.80 15.93 -2.38
C ARG A 131 15.25 16.76 -1.17
N LEU A 132 15.10 16.22 0.03
CA LEU A 132 15.62 16.79 1.26
C LEU A 132 17.15 16.64 1.30
N GLY A 133 17.88 17.68 0.89
CA GLY A 133 19.35 17.68 0.84
C GLY A 133 19.89 16.48 0.03
N ASP A 134 20.86 15.76 0.57
CA ASP A 134 21.46 14.58 -0.05
C ASP A 134 20.79 13.25 0.35
N THR A 135 19.61 13.29 0.95
CA THR A 135 18.86 12.12 1.40
C THR A 135 18.08 11.45 0.24
N ARG A 136 17.36 10.38 0.54
CA ARG A 136 16.46 9.70 -0.42
C ARG A 136 14.98 10.00 -0.18
N VAL A 137 14.70 10.93 0.72
CA VAL A 137 13.34 11.31 1.05
C VAL A 137 12.99 12.65 0.40
N MET A 138 11.70 12.88 0.30
CA MET A 138 11.16 14.13 -0.17
C MET A 138 11.37 15.24 0.85
N ASP A 139 11.65 16.47 0.39
CA ASP A 139 11.62 17.65 1.23
C ASP A 139 10.17 17.98 1.62
N PRO A 140 9.79 17.91 2.91
CA PRO A 140 8.42 18.21 3.33
C PRO A 140 7.97 19.63 2.97
N LEU A 141 8.87 20.59 2.86
CA LEU A 141 8.54 21.96 2.44
C LEU A 141 7.98 22.01 1.03
N PHE A 142 8.32 21.03 0.19
CA PHE A 142 7.78 20.95 -1.16
C PHE A 142 6.28 20.64 -1.19
N LEU A 143 5.78 19.93 -0.20
CA LEU A 143 4.35 19.59 -0.07
C LEU A 143 3.45 20.85 0.15
N GLU A 144 4.05 21.99 0.52
CA GLU A 144 3.35 23.26 0.72
C GLU A 144 3.33 24.15 -0.55
N THR A 145 4.05 23.75 -1.62
CA THR A 145 4.22 24.57 -2.81
C THR A 145 3.00 24.54 -3.74
N GLU A 146 2.84 25.59 -4.55
CA GLU A 146 1.81 25.63 -5.60
C GLU A 146 2.05 24.56 -6.69
N GLU A 147 3.30 24.15 -6.89
CA GLU A 147 3.62 23.07 -7.83
C GLU A 147 3.08 21.72 -7.33
N TYR A 148 3.28 21.41 -6.04
CA TYR A 148 2.70 20.23 -5.44
C TYR A 148 1.16 20.25 -5.53
N LYS A 149 0.52 21.36 -5.23
CA LYS A 149 -0.94 21.51 -5.31
C LYS A 149 -1.48 21.26 -6.72
N ARG A 150 -0.75 21.69 -7.75
CA ARG A 150 -1.12 21.39 -9.16
C ARG A 150 -1.05 19.89 -9.45
N PHE A 151 0.02 19.20 -9.06
CA PHE A 151 0.10 17.75 -9.17
C PHE A 151 -1.04 17.06 -8.44
N GLN A 152 -1.32 17.48 -7.21
CA GLN A 152 -2.39 16.93 -6.39
C GLN A 152 -3.79 17.10 -7.05
N GLN A 153 -4.04 18.26 -7.66
CA GLN A 153 -5.28 18.51 -8.43
C GLN A 153 -5.38 17.57 -9.64
N THR A 154 -4.28 17.38 -10.36
CA THR A 154 -4.23 16.45 -11.50
C THR A 154 -4.50 15.01 -11.04
N VAL A 155 -3.86 14.57 -9.95
CA VAL A 155 -4.11 13.24 -9.35
C VAL A 155 -5.59 13.08 -8.97
N LYS A 156 -6.17 14.05 -8.26
CA LYS A 156 -7.59 14.04 -7.90
C LYS A 156 -8.49 13.92 -9.12
N LYS A 157 -8.27 14.71 -10.14
CA LYS A 157 -9.01 14.64 -11.41
C LYS A 157 -8.88 13.26 -12.04
N ASN A 158 -7.64 12.77 -12.19
CA ASN A 158 -7.37 11.55 -12.95
C ASN A 158 -7.85 10.29 -12.22
N ILE A 159 -7.82 10.24 -10.86
CA ILE A 159 -8.40 9.10 -10.13
C ILE A 159 -9.92 9.04 -10.31
N HIS A 160 -10.61 10.17 -10.33
CA HIS A 160 -12.05 10.19 -10.57
C HIS A 160 -12.38 9.73 -11.99
N LEU A 161 -11.67 10.23 -13.02
CA LEU A 161 -11.83 9.79 -14.39
C LEU A 161 -11.53 8.29 -14.58
N LEU A 162 -10.50 7.77 -13.89
CA LEU A 162 -10.16 6.35 -13.94
C LEU A 162 -11.27 5.48 -13.36
N ARG A 163 -11.85 5.89 -12.23
CA ARG A 163 -12.99 5.21 -11.61
C ARG A 163 -14.24 5.25 -12.46
N GLU A 164 -14.52 6.36 -13.11
CA GLU A 164 -15.63 6.49 -14.09
C GLU A 164 -15.41 5.59 -15.31
N SER A 165 -14.17 5.44 -15.77
CA SER A 165 -13.81 4.58 -16.90
C SER A 165 -13.96 3.08 -16.57
N TYR A 166 -13.86 2.71 -15.28
CA TYR A 166 -13.92 1.33 -14.81
C TYR A 166 -14.87 1.13 -13.61
N PRO A 167 -16.18 1.43 -13.76
CA PRO A 167 -17.13 1.47 -12.63
C PRO A 167 -17.41 0.11 -11.98
N ALA A 168 -17.00 -0.99 -12.63
CA ALA A 168 -17.15 -2.35 -12.09
C ALA A 168 -16.09 -2.71 -11.03
N TYR A 169 -15.08 -1.85 -10.83
CA TYR A 169 -13.96 -2.09 -9.94
C TYR A 169 -13.88 -1.06 -8.83
N THR A 170 -13.44 -1.49 -7.65
CA THR A 170 -13.03 -0.60 -6.58
C THR A 170 -11.55 -0.27 -6.79
N ILE A 171 -11.28 0.97 -7.17
CA ILE A 171 -9.93 1.47 -7.43
C ILE A 171 -9.50 2.34 -6.25
N CYS A 172 -8.46 1.91 -5.55
CA CYS A 172 -7.93 2.56 -4.37
C CYS A 172 -6.57 3.22 -4.66
N LEU A 173 -6.32 4.36 -4.04
CA LEU A 173 -4.97 4.89 -3.91
C LEU A 173 -4.37 4.46 -2.58
N GLU A 174 -3.11 4.09 -2.62
CA GLU A 174 -2.32 3.82 -1.44
C GLU A 174 -1.60 5.08 -0.97
N ASN A 175 -1.44 5.24 0.36
CA ASN A 175 -0.56 6.27 0.88
C ASN A 175 0.90 5.90 0.67
N ASP A 176 1.69 6.90 0.36
CA ASP A 176 3.10 6.72 0.04
C ASP A 176 3.99 6.78 1.29
N PHE A 177 5.09 6.01 1.28
CA PHE A 177 6.23 6.32 2.15
C PHE A 177 6.94 7.60 1.68
N PRO A 178 7.77 8.26 2.51
CA PRO A 178 8.35 9.56 2.21
C PRO A 178 9.52 9.52 1.22
N GLY A 179 9.39 8.71 0.15
CA GLY A 179 10.36 8.65 -0.94
C GLY A 179 10.35 9.91 -1.80
N ILE A 180 11.44 10.13 -2.53
CA ILE A 180 11.54 11.29 -3.42
C ILE A 180 10.39 11.30 -4.44
N GLY A 181 9.66 12.40 -4.47
CA GLY A 181 8.55 12.62 -5.42
C GLY A 181 7.23 11.92 -5.09
N ASN A 182 7.16 11.16 -4.01
CA ASN A 182 5.92 10.55 -3.55
C ASN A 182 5.00 11.59 -2.90
N GLY A 183 3.73 11.63 -3.29
CA GLY A 183 2.83 12.73 -2.96
C GLY A 183 1.82 12.49 -1.83
N ASN A 184 1.39 11.24 -1.62
CA ASN A 184 0.30 10.91 -0.67
C ASN A 184 0.83 10.56 0.73
N GLN A 185 1.47 11.50 1.41
CA GLN A 185 2.21 11.21 2.64
C GLN A 185 1.49 11.57 3.94
N THR A 186 0.49 12.45 3.91
CA THR A 186 -0.16 12.94 5.12
C THR A 186 -1.66 12.68 5.12
N PRO A 187 -2.31 12.64 6.30
CA PRO A 187 -3.76 12.50 6.37
C PRO A 187 -4.52 13.54 5.56
N SER A 188 -4.08 14.80 5.55
CA SER A 188 -4.71 15.87 4.77
C SER A 188 -4.61 15.64 3.26
N HIS A 189 -3.53 15.06 2.78
CA HIS A 189 -3.36 14.72 1.36
C HIS A 189 -4.37 13.63 0.95
N LEU A 190 -4.53 12.58 1.77
CA LEU A 190 -5.48 11.51 1.50
C LEU A 190 -6.93 12.00 1.53
N MET A 191 -7.30 12.81 2.54
CA MET A 191 -8.63 13.41 2.62
C MET A 191 -8.95 14.30 1.41
N TYR A 192 -7.97 15.05 0.90
CA TYR A 192 -8.16 15.91 -0.26
C TYR A 192 -8.54 15.14 -1.53
N LEU A 193 -8.00 13.93 -1.73
CA LEU A 193 -8.21 13.13 -2.94
C LEU A 193 -9.67 12.67 -3.11
N ASP A 194 -10.38 12.47 -2.00
CA ASP A 194 -11.81 12.07 -1.99
C ASP A 194 -12.07 10.82 -2.84
N CYS A 195 -11.27 9.79 -2.62
CA CYS A 195 -11.35 8.51 -3.32
C CYS A 195 -11.18 7.35 -2.33
N PRO A 196 -11.48 6.09 -2.75
CA PRO A 196 -11.15 4.93 -1.93
C PRO A 196 -9.65 4.85 -1.66
N ILE A 197 -9.29 4.52 -0.41
CA ILE A 197 -7.91 4.43 0.07
C ILE A 197 -7.60 3.00 0.47
N TRP A 198 -6.41 2.55 0.12
CA TRP A 198 -5.74 1.42 0.75
C TRP A 198 -4.66 1.99 1.66
N LEU A 199 -4.79 1.77 2.95
CA LEU A 199 -3.93 2.43 3.94
C LEU A 199 -2.76 1.52 4.31
N ASP A 200 -1.53 1.92 3.99
CA ASP A 200 -0.34 1.27 4.53
C ASP A 200 0.10 1.93 5.83
N ALA A 201 0.10 1.12 6.91
CA ALA A 201 0.44 1.59 8.25
C ALA A 201 1.94 1.91 8.41
N GLY A 202 2.82 1.14 7.76
CA GLY A 202 4.27 1.38 7.80
C GLY A 202 4.68 2.63 7.02
N HIS A 203 4.06 2.87 5.87
CA HIS A 203 4.27 4.11 5.10
C HIS A 203 3.81 5.34 5.89
N LEU A 204 2.63 5.25 6.52
CA LEU A 204 2.11 6.36 7.33
C LEU A 204 3.02 6.63 8.53
N TRP A 205 3.60 5.57 9.15
CA TRP A 205 4.59 5.73 10.22
C TRP A 205 5.80 6.54 9.77
N ALA A 206 6.47 6.12 8.70
CA ALA A 206 7.65 6.82 8.19
C ALA A 206 7.32 8.27 7.77
N SER A 207 6.15 8.46 7.14
CA SER A 207 5.66 9.77 6.74
C SER A 207 5.34 10.66 7.94
N SER A 208 4.87 10.10 9.06
CA SER A 208 4.60 10.86 10.28
C SER A 208 5.86 11.45 10.89
N ILE A 209 6.98 10.73 10.85
CA ILE A 209 8.27 11.18 11.34
C ILE A 209 8.80 12.33 10.49
N LEU A 210 8.77 12.18 9.15
CA LEU A 210 9.24 13.22 8.24
C LEU A 210 8.38 14.48 8.34
N ASN A 211 7.06 14.35 8.32
CA ASN A 211 6.11 15.46 8.28
C ASN A 211 5.67 15.94 9.67
N LYS A 212 6.23 15.37 10.75
CA LYS A 212 6.06 15.79 12.16
C LYS A 212 4.62 15.83 12.63
N PHE A 213 3.83 14.79 12.35
CA PHE A 213 2.50 14.60 12.94
C PHE A 213 2.47 13.34 13.82
N ASP A 214 1.51 13.30 14.77
CA ASP A 214 1.31 12.10 15.60
C ASP A 214 0.73 10.97 14.73
N PHE A 215 1.47 9.87 14.62
CA PHE A 215 1.11 8.74 13.81
C PHE A 215 -0.25 8.14 14.16
N TYR A 216 -0.51 7.91 15.45
CA TYR A 216 -1.75 7.25 15.88
C TYR A 216 -2.97 8.15 15.72
N VAL A 217 -2.79 9.46 15.94
CA VAL A 217 -3.83 10.45 15.65
C VAL A 217 -4.09 10.54 14.15
N GLY A 218 -3.02 10.53 13.33
CA GLY A 218 -3.13 10.53 11.87
C GLY A 218 -3.81 9.28 11.33
N LEU A 219 -3.47 8.10 11.85
CA LEU A 219 -4.09 6.83 11.51
C LEU A 219 -5.60 6.84 11.80
N ASP A 220 -5.99 7.23 13.02
CA ASP A 220 -7.38 7.32 13.43
C ASP A 220 -8.16 8.32 12.57
N LEU A 221 -7.55 9.49 12.28
CA LEU A 221 -8.14 10.50 11.42
C LEU A 221 -8.42 10.00 10.01
N VAL A 222 -7.46 9.30 9.38
CA VAL A 222 -7.65 8.72 8.04
C VAL A 222 -8.77 7.68 8.08
N CYS A 223 -8.79 6.80 9.07
CA CYS A 223 -9.84 5.79 9.20
C CYS A 223 -11.24 6.39 9.38
N LYS A 224 -11.35 7.56 10.03
CA LYS A 224 -12.64 8.25 10.26
C LYS A 224 -13.10 9.11 9.09
N GLN A 225 -12.18 9.69 8.34
CA GLN A 225 -12.49 10.73 7.37
C GLN A 225 -12.36 10.26 5.91
N CYS A 226 -11.61 9.17 5.65
CA CYS A 226 -11.44 8.62 4.33
C CYS A 226 -12.27 7.34 4.15
N ASN A 227 -12.58 7.00 2.90
CA ASN A 227 -13.16 5.72 2.54
C ASN A 227 -12.05 4.65 2.47
N VAL A 228 -11.63 4.13 3.63
CA VAL A 228 -10.61 3.09 3.73
C VAL A 228 -11.22 1.73 3.39
N ILE A 229 -10.78 1.12 2.30
CA ILE A 229 -11.26 -0.18 1.80
C ILE A 229 -10.49 -1.32 2.44
N GLY A 230 -9.19 -1.16 2.65
CA GLY A 230 -8.32 -2.14 3.28
C GLY A 230 -7.04 -1.53 3.77
N VAL A 231 -6.25 -2.32 4.50
CA VAL A 231 -5.04 -1.86 5.17
C VAL A 231 -3.89 -2.84 4.92
N HIS A 232 -2.73 -2.34 4.51
CA HIS A 232 -1.48 -3.06 4.62
C HIS A 232 -0.98 -3.00 6.06
N LEU A 233 -0.78 -4.19 6.63
CA LEU A 233 -0.19 -4.35 7.94
C LEU A 233 1.24 -4.86 7.81
N ASN A 234 2.15 -4.06 8.25
CA ASN A 234 3.56 -4.33 8.46
C ASN A 234 4.04 -3.48 9.63
N THR A 235 5.20 -3.78 10.18
CA THR A 235 5.93 -2.81 10.99
C THR A 235 7.01 -2.15 10.15
N ASN A 236 7.51 -1.03 10.63
CA ASN A 236 8.51 -0.25 9.92
C ASN A 236 9.73 0.00 10.83
N GLU A 237 10.93 -0.32 10.34
CA GLU A 237 12.17 -0.15 11.09
C GLU A 237 12.69 1.29 11.12
N THR A 238 11.98 2.22 10.48
CA THR A 238 12.30 3.65 10.56
C THR A 238 12.19 4.10 12.00
N PRO A 239 13.29 4.47 12.66
CA PRO A 239 13.27 4.86 14.07
C PRO A 239 12.64 6.25 14.24
N TYR A 240 12.08 6.49 15.43
CA TYR A 240 11.46 7.78 15.75
C TYR A 240 12.41 8.99 15.58
N ASN A 241 13.71 8.77 15.81
CA ASN A 241 14.76 9.78 15.62
C ASN A 241 15.51 9.65 14.28
N TRP A 242 14.80 9.21 13.22
CA TRP A 242 15.36 8.99 11.90
C TRP A 242 16.09 10.22 11.36
N ASP A 243 17.30 10.01 10.83
CA ASP A 243 18.14 11.05 10.21
C ASP A 243 17.88 11.24 8.71
N PHE A 244 16.86 10.57 8.16
CA PHE A 244 16.43 10.57 6.76
C PHE A 244 17.42 10.00 5.75
N LYS A 245 18.51 9.40 6.20
CA LYS A 245 19.52 8.84 5.30
C LYS A 245 19.26 7.37 5.00
N TYR A 246 19.01 6.57 6.03
CA TYR A 246 18.81 5.13 5.89
C TYR A 246 18.27 4.53 7.21
N PRO A 247 17.36 3.55 7.17
CA PRO A 247 16.64 2.97 6.02
C PRO A 247 15.68 3.94 5.36
N SER A 248 15.17 3.58 4.17
CA SER A 248 14.41 4.47 3.29
C SER A 248 12.95 4.73 3.70
N GLY A 249 12.48 4.21 4.81
CA GLY A 249 11.09 4.34 5.24
C GLY A 249 10.10 3.33 4.65
N ASP A 250 10.59 2.35 3.88
CA ASP A 250 9.79 1.28 3.26
C ASP A 250 10.44 -0.08 3.58
N THR A 251 10.11 -0.68 4.72
CA THR A 251 10.85 -1.84 5.24
C THR A 251 10.03 -3.12 5.38
N HIS A 252 8.70 -3.09 5.36
CA HIS A 252 7.81 -4.26 5.41
C HIS A 252 8.24 -5.35 6.40
N SER A 253 8.45 -4.96 7.68
CA SER A 253 9.02 -5.82 8.70
C SER A 253 7.96 -6.61 9.46
N HIS A 254 8.36 -7.74 10.08
CA HIS A 254 7.50 -8.59 10.90
C HIS A 254 6.91 -7.86 12.11
N PHE A 255 5.73 -8.28 12.55
CA PHE A 255 5.04 -7.69 13.72
C PHE A 255 5.82 -7.84 15.03
N SER A 256 6.66 -8.86 15.13
CA SER A 256 7.60 -9.06 16.25
C SER A 256 8.96 -8.41 16.02
N GLY A 257 9.14 -7.67 14.93
CA GLY A 257 10.40 -7.03 14.55
C GLY A 257 10.83 -5.91 15.51
N ASN A 258 12.05 -5.43 15.32
CA ASN A 258 12.56 -4.28 16.05
C ASN A 258 12.04 -2.98 15.42
N SER A 259 10.88 -2.52 15.88
CA SER A 259 10.21 -1.32 15.39
C SER A 259 9.70 -0.48 16.55
N ASP A 260 9.71 0.84 16.39
CA ASP A 260 9.08 1.77 17.34
C ASP A 260 7.55 1.82 17.17
N VAL A 261 6.99 1.13 16.16
CA VAL A 261 5.54 1.04 15.94
C VAL A 261 4.91 0.07 16.96
N ASP A 262 4.00 0.56 17.78
CA ASP A 262 3.11 -0.32 18.56
C ASP A 262 2.00 -0.87 17.65
N ILE A 263 2.29 -2.02 17.02
CA ILE A 263 1.35 -2.67 16.09
C ILE A 263 0.06 -3.12 16.78
N LYS A 264 0.07 -3.39 18.10
CA LYS A 264 -1.15 -3.72 18.86
C LYS A 264 -2.08 -2.52 18.93
N ARG A 265 -1.51 -1.34 19.17
CA ARG A 265 -2.27 -0.07 19.15
C ARG A 265 -2.82 0.22 17.76
N VAL A 266 -2.04 -0.04 16.69
CA VAL A 266 -2.51 0.07 15.30
C VAL A 266 -3.74 -0.81 15.09
N ILE A 267 -3.66 -2.11 15.41
CA ILE A 267 -4.78 -3.06 15.26
C ILE A 267 -6.00 -2.60 16.09
N GLY A 268 -5.78 -2.07 17.28
CA GLY A 268 -6.85 -1.51 18.13
C GLY A 268 -7.58 -0.36 17.44
N ILE A 269 -6.86 0.64 16.91
CA ILE A 269 -7.42 1.77 16.19
C ILE A 269 -8.22 1.31 14.95
N LEU A 270 -7.65 0.40 14.17
CA LEU A 270 -8.31 -0.13 12.97
C LEU A 270 -9.62 -0.83 13.32
N LYS A 271 -9.64 -1.63 14.39
CA LYS A 271 -10.83 -2.31 14.88
C LYS A 271 -11.90 -1.33 15.38
N GLU A 272 -11.53 -0.31 16.18
CA GLU A 272 -12.44 0.74 16.65
C GLU A 272 -13.11 1.47 15.50
N ASN A 273 -12.38 1.65 14.38
CA ASN A 273 -12.88 2.23 13.14
C ASN A 273 -13.55 1.23 12.20
N ARG A 274 -13.78 -0.02 12.65
CA ARG A 274 -14.48 -1.08 11.91
C ARG A 274 -13.82 -1.46 10.58
N ILE A 275 -12.51 -1.35 10.48
CA ILE A 275 -11.76 -1.84 9.34
C ILE A 275 -11.79 -3.38 9.39
N THR A 276 -12.14 -4.01 8.28
CA THR A 276 -12.36 -5.46 8.18
C THR A 276 -11.53 -6.15 7.10
N HIS A 277 -10.76 -5.42 6.34
CA HIS A 277 -9.94 -5.96 5.28
C HIS A 277 -8.46 -5.64 5.54
N PHE A 278 -7.68 -6.68 5.78
CA PHE A 278 -6.27 -6.59 6.13
C PHE A 278 -5.42 -7.38 5.13
N THR A 279 -4.34 -6.79 4.65
CA THR A 279 -3.29 -7.51 3.95
C THR A 279 -2.04 -7.50 4.79
N ILE A 280 -1.53 -8.67 5.15
CA ILE A 280 -0.19 -8.81 5.74
C ILE A 280 0.81 -8.59 4.61
N GLU A 281 1.51 -7.47 4.65
CA GLU A 281 2.50 -7.10 3.65
C GLU A 281 3.89 -7.06 4.29
N VAL A 282 4.37 -8.24 4.65
CA VAL A 282 5.64 -8.47 5.34
C VAL A 282 6.54 -9.32 4.45
N THR A 283 7.79 -8.89 4.24
CA THR A 283 8.76 -9.70 3.49
C THR A 283 8.97 -11.04 4.22
N ASP A 284 8.74 -12.14 3.48
CA ASP A 284 8.75 -13.50 4.06
C ASP A 284 7.77 -13.71 5.24
N GLY A 285 6.67 -12.96 5.27
CA GLY A 285 5.63 -13.03 6.29
C GLY A 285 5.26 -14.47 6.67
N ASN A 286 5.02 -14.74 7.93
CA ASN A 286 4.94 -16.09 8.46
C ASN A 286 3.67 -16.32 9.31
N ARG A 287 3.58 -17.54 9.87
CA ARG A 287 2.48 -17.94 10.74
C ARG A 287 2.34 -17.05 11.99
N GLU A 288 3.45 -16.55 12.53
CA GLU A 288 3.44 -15.72 13.74
C GLU A 288 2.79 -14.36 13.48
N ASP A 289 3.02 -13.76 12.31
CA ASP A 289 2.37 -12.50 11.92
C ASP A 289 0.85 -12.68 11.82
N ILE A 290 0.39 -13.79 11.22
CA ILE A 290 -1.04 -14.12 11.11
C ILE A 290 -1.66 -14.29 12.49
N LEU A 291 -1.05 -15.11 13.35
CA LEU A 291 -1.54 -15.37 14.70
C LEU A 291 -1.56 -14.09 15.54
N PHE A 292 -0.55 -13.25 15.40
CA PHE A 292 -0.48 -11.98 16.09
C PHE A 292 -1.68 -11.09 15.72
N LEU A 293 -1.96 -10.93 14.43
CA LEU A 293 -3.11 -10.14 13.96
C LEU A 293 -4.43 -10.72 14.51
N ILE A 294 -4.66 -12.02 14.35
CA ILE A 294 -5.87 -12.70 14.80
C ILE A 294 -6.09 -12.50 16.31
N GLN A 295 -5.07 -12.79 17.13
CA GLN A 295 -5.15 -12.68 18.59
C GLN A 295 -5.47 -11.27 19.06
N HIS A 296 -4.76 -10.27 18.49
CA HIS A 296 -4.99 -8.88 18.90
C HIS A 296 -6.28 -8.30 18.37
N TYR A 297 -6.71 -8.70 17.19
CA TYR A 297 -8.02 -8.31 16.67
C TYR A 297 -9.18 -8.91 17.48
N GLN A 298 -9.11 -10.17 17.89
CA GLN A 298 -10.14 -10.83 18.69
C GLN A 298 -10.17 -10.30 20.13
N ASN A 299 -9.02 -10.17 20.80
CA ASN A 299 -8.93 -9.81 22.23
C ASN A 299 -9.27 -8.35 22.55
N SER A 300 -9.17 -7.44 21.60
CA SER A 300 -9.55 -6.03 21.80
C SER A 300 -11.07 -5.85 22.13
N SER A 301 -11.87 -6.91 22.10
CA SER A 301 -13.32 -6.89 22.41
C SER A 301 -13.64 -7.02 23.91
N GLN A 302 -12.66 -7.27 24.80
CA GLN A 302 -12.93 -7.55 26.22
C GLN A 302 -12.75 -6.35 27.16
N LYS A 303 -12.55 -5.14 26.64
CA LYS A 303 -12.37 -3.92 27.46
C LYS A 303 -13.41 -2.82 27.12
N ALA A 304 -14.63 -3.20 26.76
CA ALA A 304 -15.75 -2.27 26.65
C ALA A 304 -16.74 -2.48 27.80
#